data_ea33378ccd24108d5b271d1a388ed4de
#
_entry.id   ea33378ccd24108d5b271d1a388ed4de
#
_cell.length_a   1.000
_cell.length_b   1.000
_cell.length_c   1.000
_cell.angle_alpha   90.00
_cell.angle_beta   90.00
_cell.angle_gamma   90.00
#
_symmetry.space_group_name_H-M   'P 1'
#
loop_
_entity.id
_entity.type
_entity.pdbx_description
1 polymer ?
#
loop_
_entity_poly.entity_id
_entity_poly.type
_entity_poly.pdbx_seq_one_letter_code
_entity_poly.pdbx_strand_id
1 'polypeptide(L)'
;MKSIQIINGRQVAWLLGSLLTGGGLLSLQHELIRTSHMDAWFTYLFPALYVLVFGYVLVQLSMRFPNMHLFEIIFALFGRIIGTVVNLLLVVHLWVILMRDLLSSGKFIGTILLPQTPEEIIVLLFMILLMFYGRTSVEVIARVNDLFFPIFFLLVLLLPFMLSNELDLELLQPILTVPAIRLWYSNILGIGWFGDVFVIGAFMHTMWSIKQFRSSIRHGTLMAVLLLTIFQFLQVIVFGPNLPGNMIYPSYSLVQQVHITDFLDRVDLFILSIWFPVTACKVILIYLAFLTGVTSLLKKRDYTLLNSPLSLVLLMTTLLAFKNTTEVFSFGNYCSPVLVLAYQPVLLIALWLRMRRFPIRSTEKNRHGPDKDSTQQKSGQPQDKRDRPPGKHMQNRLAHIPLQSWVRIGNLLIFLCFGFVILGLSVSRDYSFVGMICATGYWICLIGMVLTSHMEMNYVSKYSAKEAPDS
;
A
#
# COMPACT_ATOMS: atom_id res chain seq x y z
N MET A 1 3.83 -24.18 -21.78
CA MET A 1 3.81 -22.71 -21.94
C MET A 1 3.47 -22.11 -20.59
N LYS A 2 4.40 -21.36 -19.91
CA LYS A 2 4.00 -20.59 -18.72
C LYS A 2 3.08 -19.48 -19.20
N SER A 3 1.84 -19.47 -18.75
CA SER A 3 0.93 -18.35 -18.99
C SER A 3 1.61 -17.06 -18.52
N ILE A 4 1.64 -16.05 -19.37
CA ILE A 4 2.16 -14.73 -19.02
C ILE A 4 1.24 -14.21 -17.90
N GLN A 5 1.77 -14.13 -16.68
CA GLN A 5 1.04 -13.59 -15.54
C GLN A 5 0.96 -12.07 -15.72
N ILE A 6 -0.25 -11.54 -15.75
CA ILE A 6 -0.48 -10.11 -15.99
C ILE A 6 -1.41 -9.58 -14.91
N ILE A 7 -0.95 -8.54 -14.22
CA ILE A 7 -1.72 -7.81 -13.22
C ILE A 7 -2.06 -6.43 -13.78
N ASN A 8 -3.31 -6.02 -13.66
CA ASN A 8 -3.74 -4.70 -14.09
C ASN A 8 -3.43 -3.62 -13.03
N GLY A 9 -3.48 -2.35 -13.44
CA GLY A 9 -3.13 -1.24 -12.54
C GLY A 9 -4.01 -1.14 -11.30
N ARG A 10 -5.31 -1.48 -11.38
CA ARG A 10 -6.22 -1.48 -10.24
C ARG A 10 -5.81 -2.52 -9.20
N GLN A 11 -5.51 -3.73 -9.64
CA GLN A 11 -5.06 -4.82 -8.77
C GLN A 11 -3.78 -4.47 -8.03
N VAL A 12 -2.83 -3.82 -8.70
CA VAL A 12 -1.59 -3.33 -8.06
C VAL A 12 -1.88 -2.28 -7.00
N ALA A 13 -2.75 -1.31 -7.30
CA ALA A 13 -3.12 -0.27 -6.34
C ALA A 13 -3.74 -0.88 -5.07
N TRP A 14 -4.60 -1.87 -5.23
CA TRP A 14 -5.27 -2.52 -4.11
C TRP A 14 -4.36 -3.48 -3.33
N LEU A 15 -3.46 -4.19 -4.01
CA LEU A 15 -2.41 -4.96 -3.34
C LEU A 15 -1.48 -4.07 -2.51
N LEU A 16 -1.11 -2.90 -3.05
CA LEU A 16 -0.32 -1.92 -2.31
C LEU A 16 -1.11 -1.35 -1.13
N GLY A 17 -2.40 -1.07 -1.32
CA GLY A 17 -3.31 -0.68 -0.24
C GLY A 17 -3.30 -1.70 0.90
N SER A 18 -3.50 -2.99 0.59
CA SER A 18 -3.46 -4.09 1.58
C SER A 18 -2.09 -4.22 2.24
N LEU A 19 -1.00 -4.08 1.46
CA LEU A 19 0.37 -4.16 1.95
C LEU A 19 0.65 -3.11 3.03
N LEU A 20 0.21 -1.88 2.83
CA LEU A 20 0.47 -0.76 3.73
C LEU A 20 -0.49 -0.73 4.93
N THR A 21 -1.75 -1.16 4.77
CA THR A 21 -2.76 -1.10 5.85
C THR A 21 -2.71 -2.32 6.76
N GLY A 22 -2.46 -3.52 6.22
CA GLY A 22 -2.67 -4.78 6.91
C GLY A 22 -1.91 -4.95 8.24
N GLY A 23 -0.68 -4.45 8.33
CA GLY A 23 0.11 -4.53 9.59
C GLY A 23 -0.01 -3.27 10.46
N GLY A 24 -0.12 -2.10 9.83
CA GLY A 24 -0.19 -0.82 10.53
C GLY A 24 -1.42 -0.69 11.44
N LEU A 25 -2.54 -1.33 11.09
CA LEU A 25 -3.77 -1.33 11.89
C LEU A 25 -3.64 -2.16 13.17
N LEU A 26 -2.76 -3.18 13.22
CA LEU A 26 -2.63 -4.05 14.39
C LEU A 26 -1.81 -3.42 15.51
N SER A 27 -0.66 -2.83 15.20
CA SER A 27 0.29 -2.45 16.24
C SER A 27 0.83 -1.03 16.17
N LEU A 28 0.80 -0.39 14.99
CA LEU A 28 1.41 0.93 14.85
C LEU A 28 0.58 2.03 15.51
N GLN A 29 -0.75 1.96 15.40
CA GLN A 29 -1.63 3.08 15.76
C GLN A 29 -1.55 3.48 17.23
N HIS A 30 -1.44 2.54 18.16
CA HIS A 30 -1.30 2.87 19.59
C HIS A 30 -0.02 3.65 19.86
N GLU A 31 1.11 3.31 19.21
CA GLU A 31 2.38 4.03 19.38
C GLU A 31 2.35 5.43 18.77
N LEU A 32 1.63 5.62 17.67
CA LEU A 32 1.47 6.94 17.09
C LEU A 32 0.66 7.86 18.02
N ILE A 33 -0.43 7.36 18.63
CA ILE A 33 -1.21 8.12 19.61
C ILE A 33 -0.39 8.35 20.90
N ARG A 34 0.32 7.35 21.39
CA ARG A 34 1.17 7.47 22.56
C ARG A 34 2.24 8.56 22.40
N THR A 35 2.72 8.75 21.17
CA THR A 35 3.78 9.73 20.85
C THR A 35 3.23 11.11 20.51
N SER A 36 2.20 11.15 19.64
CA SER A 36 1.67 12.41 19.07
C SER A 36 0.29 12.80 19.60
N HIS A 37 -0.28 12.03 20.54
CA HIS A 37 -1.59 12.32 21.18
C HIS A 37 -2.68 12.65 20.14
N MET A 38 -3.33 13.84 20.30
CA MET A 38 -4.40 14.31 19.40
C MET A 38 -3.95 14.53 17.95
N ASP A 39 -2.65 14.72 17.70
CA ASP A 39 -2.10 15.02 16.37
C ASP A 39 -1.63 13.75 15.62
N ALA A 40 -1.88 12.54 16.18
CA ALA A 40 -1.42 11.28 15.63
C ALA A 40 -1.87 11.02 14.18
N TRP A 41 -3.05 11.48 13.77
CA TRP A 41 -3.62 11.26 12.44
C TRP A 41 -2.91 12.03 11.31
N PHE A 42 -2.03 12.99 11.62
CA PHE A 42 -1.14 13.64 10.63
C PHE A 42 0.14 12.83 10.30
N THR A 43 0.41 11.74 11.02
CA THR A 43 1.71 11.05 10.98
C THR A 43 1.95 10.16 9.77
N TYR A 44 0.97 9.99 8.87
CA TYR A 44 1.14 9.14 7.69
C TYR A 44 1.67 9.88 6.46
N LEU A 45 1.87 11.19 6.52
CA LEU A 45 2.22 12.01 5.36
C LEU A 45 3.67 11.75 4.89
N PHE A 46 4.63 11.69 5.81
CA PHE A 46 6.03 11.37 5.48
C PHE A 46 6.22 9.92 5.04
N PRO A 47 5.65 8.92 5.72
CA PRO A 47 5.63 7.54 5.21
C PRO A 47 5.04 7.42 3.80
N ALA A 48 3.97 8.17 3.50
CA ALA A 48 3.42 8.23 2.14
C ALA A 48 4.42 8.78 1.13
N LEU A 49 5.08 9.89 1.45
CA LEU A 49 6.12 10.47 0.59
C LEU A 49 7.26 9.48 0.34
N TYR A 50 7.67 8.74 1.37
CA TYR A 50 8.68 7.70 1.26
C TYR A 50 8.27 6.62 0.23
N VAL A 51 7.03 6.11 0.32
CA VAL A 51 6.49 5.13 -0.64
C VAL A 51 6.43 5.69 -2.06
N LEU A 52 6.02 6.96 -2.23
CA LEU A 52 5.96 7.61 -3.55
C LEU A 52 7.35 7.76 -4.17
N VAL A 53 8.37 8.13 -3.38
CA VAL A 53 9.76 8.24 -3.84
C VAL A 53 10.31 6.85 -4.20
N PHE A 54 10.08 5.85 -3.35
CA PHE A 54 10.47 4.47 -3.63
C PHE A 54 9.81 3.95 -4.92
N GLY A 55 8.50 4.14 -5.02
CA GLY A 55 7.73 3.77 -6.19
C GLY A 55 8.18 4.47 -7.47
N TYR A 56 8.56 5.75 -7.40
CA TYR A 56 9.16 6.46 -8.54
C TYR A 56 10.44 5.76 -9.03
N VAL A 57 11.33 5.36 -8.12
CA VAL A 57 12.54 4.62 -8.48
C VAL A 57 12.21 3.27 -9.14
N LEU A 58 11.23 2.52 -8.58
CA LEU A 58 10.78 1.25 -9.17
C LEU A 58 10.24 1.45 -10.60
N VAL A 59 9.42 2.48 -10.83
CA VAL A 59 8.91 2.82 -12.17
C VAL A 59 10.06 3.13 -13.14
N GLN A 60 11.04 3.92 -12.70
CA GLN A 60 12.21 4.24 -13.52
C GLN A 60 13.08 3.02 -13.84
N LEU A 61 13.18 2.06 -12.92
CA LEU A 61 13.84 0.77 -13.14
C LEU A 61 13.08 -0.07 -14.15
N SER A 62 11.76 -0.17 -14.02
CA SER A 62 10.89 -0.93 -14.95
C SER A 62 10.95 -0.38 -16.39
N MET A 63 11.13 0.95 -16.57
CA MET A 63 11.31 1.55 -17.90
C MET A 63 12.64 1.16 -18.57
N ARG A 64 13.68 0.88 -17.79
CA ARG A 64 15.01 0.55 -18.29
C ARG A 64 15.24 -0.95 -18.42
N PHE A 65 14.60 -1.73 -17.56
CA PHE A 65 14.75 -3.18 -17.47
C PHE A 65 13.37 -3.86 -17.59
N PRO A 66 12.76 -3.85 -18.79
CA PRO A 66 11.46 -4.47 -19.01
C PRO A 66 11.52 -5.99 -18.73
N ASN A 67 10.42 -6.54 -18.20
CA ASN A 67 10.28 -7.96 -17.88
C ASN A 67 11.26 -8.52 -16.83
N MET A 68 11.90 -7.66 -16.05
CA MET A 68 12.78 -8.06 -14.94
C MET A 68 12.16 -7.65 -13.60
N HIS A 69 12.29 -8.49 -12.59
CA HIS A 69 11.95 -8.13 -11.21
C HIS A 69 13.14 -7.49 -10.48
N LEU A 70 12.89 -6.85 -9.34
CA LEU A 70 13.87 -6.08 -8.59
C LEU A 70 15.19 -6.85 -8.32
N PHE A 71 15.11 -8.12 -7.92
CA PHE A 71 16.30 -8.93 -7.60
C PHE A 71 17.18 -9.17 -8.82
N GLU A 72 16.60 -9.37 -10.01
CA GLU A 72 17.36 -9.50 -11.27
C GLU A 72 17.99 -8.17 -11.68
N ILE A 73 17.26 -7.06 -11.51
CA ILE A 73 17.76 -5.72 -11.80
C ILE A 73 18.96 -5.39 -10.90
N ILE A 74 18.93 -5.77 -9.64
CA ILE A 74 20.04 -5.59 -8.70
C ILE A 74 21.29 -6.34 -9.19
N PHE A 75 21.14 -7.59 -9.66
CA PHE A 75 22.28 -8.31 -10.29
C PHE A 75 22.78 -7.62 -11.55
N ALA A 76 21.89 -7.11 -12.40
CA ALA A 76 22.28 -6.40 -13.62
C ALA A 76 23.02 -5.08 -13.34
N LEU A 77 22.62 -4.36 -12.29
CA LEU A 77 23.21 -3.06 -11.95
C LEU A 77 24.53 -3.16 -11.15
N PHE A 78 24.59 -4.08 -10.19
CA PHE A 78 25.71 -4.17 -9.23
C PHE A 78 26.67 -5.34 -9.51
N GLY A 79 26.32 -6.20 -10.47
CA GLY A 79 27.10 -7.40 -10.75
C GLY A 79 26.84 -8.52 -9.73
N ARG A 80 27.62 -9.62 -9.87
CA ARG A 80 27.34 -10.85 -9.13
C ARG A 80 27.61 -10.74 -7.63
N ILE A 81 28.74 -10.16 -7.22
CA ILE A 81 29.17 -10.14 -5.81
C ILE A 81 28.29 -9.18 -5.01
N ILE A 82 28.32 -7.89 -5.37
CA ILE A 82 27.53 -6.86 -4.66
C ILE A 82 26.03 -7.17 -4.78
N GLY A 83 25.56 -7.59 -5.96
CA GLY A 83 24.16 -7.97 -6.17
C GLY A 83 23.72 -9.14 -5.30
N THR A 84 24.60 -10.13 -5.02
CA THR A 84 24.27 -11.21 -4.08
C THR A 84 24.12 -10.69 -2.66
N VAL A 85 25.02 -9.82 -2.19
CA VAL A 85 24.95 -9.25 -0.84
C VAL A 85 23.67 -8.43 -0.66
N VAL A 86 23.36 -7.56 -1.62
CA VAL A 86 22.13 -6.71 -1.57
C VAL A 86 20.88 -7.57 -1.63
N ASN A 87 20.81 -8.55 -2.52
CA ASN A 87 19.65 -9.44 -2.60
C ASN A 87 19.50 -10.32 -1.36
N LEU A 88 20.60 -10.77 -0.75
CA LEU A 88 20.56 -11.50 0.52
C LEU A 88 19.98 -10.61 1.64
N LEU A 89 20.42 -9.35 1.72
CA LEU A 89 19.88 -8.38 2.68
C LEU A 89 18.37 -8.19 2.51
N LEU A 90 17.89 -8.04 1.26
CA LEU A 90 16.46 -7.92 0.97
C LEU A 90 15.68 -9.20 1.33
N VAL A 91 16.23 -10.37 1.05
CA VAL A 91 15.60 -11.67 1.38
C VAL A 91 15.51 -11.87 2.89
N VAL A 92 16.58 -11.53 3.63
CA VAL A 92 16.58 -11.56 5.10
C VAL A 92 15.53 -10.58 5.65
N HIS A 93 15.42 -9.39 5.08
CA HIS A 93 14.40 -8.43 5.50
C HIS A 93 12.98 -8.96 5.24
N LEU A 94 12.71 -9.57 4.07
CA LEU A 94 11.42 -10.23 3.79
C LEU A 94 11.10 -11.34 4.81
N TRP A 95 12.11 -12.12 5.19
CA TRP A 95 11.97 -13.14 6.23
C TRP A 95 11.55 -12.52 7.57
N VAL A 96 12.21 -11.45 7.98
CA VAL A 96 11.92 -10.74 9.23
C VAL A 96 10.50 -10.14 9.22
N ILE A 97 10.08 -9.53 8.11
CA ILE A 97 8.70 -9.03 7.95
C ILE A 97 7.69 -10.18 8.08
N LEU A 98 7.95 -11.32 7.44
CA LEU A 98 7.06 -12.48 7.51
C LEU A 98 6.91 -13.00 8.95
N MET A 99 8.01 -13.17 9.70
CA MET A 99 7.94 -13.57 11.11
C MET A 99 7.13 -12.57 11.95
N ARG A 100 7.38 -11.27 11.77
CA ARG A 100 6.63 -10.20 12.46
C ARG A 100 5.14 -10.27 12.16
N ASP A 101 4.77 -10.30 10.87
CA ASP A 101 3.37 -10.20 10.46
C ASP A 101 2.57 -11.48 10.77
N LEU A 102 3.19 -12.66 10.62
CA LEU A 102 2.57 -13.94 10.99
C LEU A 102 2.27 -14.02 12.48
N LEU A 103 3.25 -13.68 13.29
CA LEU A 103 3.09 -13.77 14.74
C LEU A 103 2.16 -12.69 15.28
N SER A 104 2.23 -11.45 14.75
CA SER A 104 1.29 -10.38 15.09
C SER A 104 -0.16 -10.78 14.78
N SER A 105 -0.39 -11.38 13.60
CA SER A 105 -1.71 -11.87 13.20
C SER A 105 -2.17 -13.07 14.04
N GLY A 106 -1.26 -13.99 14.35
CA GLY A 106 -1.53 -15.16 15.20
C GLY A 106 -1.93 -14.72 16.61
N LYS A 107 -1.18 -13.80 17.21
CA LYS A 107 -1.47 -13.26 18.55
C LYS A 107 -2.78 -12.48 18.59
N PHE A 108 -3.08 -11.69 17.56
CA PHE A 108 -4.37 -10.99 17.44
C PHE A 108 -5.53 -11.99 17.44
N ILE A 109 -5.48 -13.00 16.56
CA ILE A 109 -6.53 -14.01 16.45
C ILE A 109 -6.65 -14.82 17.76
N GLY A 110 -5.53 -15.25 18.34
CA GLY A 110 -5.52 -15.97 19.60
C GLY A 110 -6.09 -15.17 20.76
N THR A 111 -5.81 -13.87 20.81
CA THR A 111 -6.31 -13.01 21.91
C THR A 111 -7.80 -12.66 21.74
N ILE A 112 -8.25 -12.38 20.51
CA ILE A 112 -9.58 -11.78 20.26
C ILE A 112 -10.61 -12.82 19.84
N LEU A 113 -10.25 -13.72 18.90
CA LEU A 113 -11.21 -14.63 18.26
C LEU A 113 -11.18 -16.03 18.84
N LEU A 114 -10.00 -16.56 19.14
CA LEU A 114 -9.79 -17.94 19.52
C LEU A 114 -8.95 -18.08 20.82
N PRO A 115 -9.40 -17.52 21.96
CA PRO A 115 -8.61 -17.46 23.19
C PRO A 115 -8.28 -18.83 23.80
N GLN A 116 -8.99 -19.89 23.40
CA GLN A 116 -8.75 -21.27 23.84
C GLN A 116 -7.86 -22.07 22.88
N THR A 117 -7.45 -21.47 21.73
CA THR A 117 -6.63 -22.18 20.73
C THR A 117 -5.16 -21.81 20.94
N PRO A 118 -4.26 -22.82 21.08
CA PRO A 118 -2.83 -22.57 21.16
C PRO A 118 -2.32 -21.78 19.96
N GLU A 119 -1.44 -20.82 20.23
CA GLU A 119 -0.90 -19.91 19.21
C GLU A 119 -0.19 -20.66 18.07
N GLU A 120 0.48 -21.75 18.41
CA GLU A 120 1.21 -22.60 17.47
C GLU A 120 0.28 -23.16 16.38
N ILE A 121 -0.96 -23.52 16.76
CA ILE A 121 -1.97 -24.03 15.83
C ILE A 121 -2.41 -22.92 14.88
N ILE A 122 -2.61 -21.72 15.37
CA ILE A 122 -3.00 -20.55 14.54
C ILE A 122 -1.89 -20.25 13.54
N VAL A 123 -0.65 -20.17 13.99
CA VAL A 123 0.52 -19.92 13.11
C VAL A 123 0.69 -21.06 12.11
N LEU A 124 0.47 -22.33 12.52
CA LEU A 124 0.50 -23.50 11.61
C LEU A 124 -0.55 -23.39 10.51
N LEU A 125 -1.77 -22.96 10.82
CA LEU A 125 -2.83 -22.75 9.81
C LEU A 125 -2.43 -21.66 8.80
N PHE A 126 -1.83 -20.57 9.26
CA PHE A 126 -1.25 -19.58 8.36
C PHE A 126 -0.16 -20.16 7.46
N MET A 127 0.71 -21.02 8.02
CA MET A 127 1.76 -21.66 7.22
C MET A 127 1.21 -22.58 6.16
N ILE A 128 0.16 -23.35 6.47
CA ILE A 128 -0.54 -24.18 5.49
C ILE A 128 -1.11 -23.31 4.36
N LEU A 129 -1.72 -22.19 4.72
CA LEU A 129 -2.22 -21.20 3.75
C LEU A 129 -1.09 -20.69 2.85
N LEU A 130 0.04 -20.27 3.43
CA LEU A 130 1.21 -19.80 2.68
C LEU A 130 1.80 -20.89 1.77
N MET A 131 1.89 -22.13 2.26
CA MET A 131 2.33 -23.29 1.47
C MET A 131 1.44 -23.54 0.26
N PHE A 132 0.11 -23.43 0.44
CA PHE A 132 -0.85 -23.57 -0.65
C PHE A 132 -0.67 -22.47 -1.67
N TYR A 133 -0.67 -21.20 -1.24
CA TYR A 133 -0.53 -20.06 -2.14
C TYR A 133 0.89 -19.89 -2.71
N GLY A 134 1.92 -20.41 -2.05
CA GLY A 134 3.29 -20.47 -2.58
C GLY A 134 3.44 -21.34 -3.83
N ARG A 135 2.42 -22.11 -4.20
CA ARG A 135 2.35 -22.86 -5.48
C ARG A 135 1.59 -22.09 -6.56
N THR A 136 0.98 -20.98 -6.21
CA THR A 136 0.18 -20.15 -7.12
C THR A 136 0.95 -18.94 -7.63
N SER A 137 0.31 -18.10 -8.39
CA SER A 137 0.86 -16.88 -8.92
C SER A 137 0.37 -15.65 -8.16
N VAL A 138 1.10 -14.54 -8.24
CA VAL A 138 0.67 -13.25 -7.69
C VAL A 138 -0.66 -12.78 -8.31
N GLU A 139 -0.99 -13.21 -9.52
CA GLU A 139 -2.27 -12.91 -10.18
C GLU A 139 -3.47 -13.46 -9.39
N VAL A 140 -3.34 -14.68 -8.83
CA VAL A 140 -4.40 -15.28 -8.00
C VAL A 140 -4.65 -14.44 -6.76
N ILE A 141 -3.58 -14.00 -6.09
CA ILE A 141 -3.69 -13.14 -4.91
C ILE A 141 -4.30 -11.78 -5.27
N ALA A 142 -3.89 -11.22 -6.41
CA ALA A 142 -4.43 -9.96 -6.90
C ALA A 142 -5.94 -10.04 -7.16
N ARG A 143 -6.44 -11.17 -7.69
CA ARG A 143 -7.88 -11.39 -7.90
C ARG A 143 -8.65 -11.58 -6.59
N VAL A 144 -8.09 -12.28 -5.61
CA VAL A 144 -8.70 -12.41 -4.28
C VAL A 144 -8.78 -11.05 -3.59
N ASN A 145 -7.69 -10.29 -3.63
CA ASN A 145 -7.64 -8.96 -3.05
C ASN A 145 -8.57 -7.95 -3.76
N ASP A 146 -8.80 -8.14 -5.06
CA ASP A 146 -9.73 -7.35 -5.89
C ASP A 146 -11.19 -7.46 -5.39
N LEU A 147 -11.50 -8.56 -4.69
CA LEU A 147 -12.81 -8.78 -4.08
C LEU A 147 -12.89 -8.12 -2.69
N PHE A 148 -11.90 -8.39 -1.82
CA PHE A 148 -12.01 -8.03 -0.40
C PHE A 148 -11.58 -6.59 -0.09
N PHE A 149 -10.55 -6.07 -0.74
CA PHE A 149 -10.02 -4.74 -0.43
C PHE A 149 -11.02 -3.60 -0.70
N PRO A 150 -11.82 -3.58 -1.80
CA PRO A 150 -12.82 -2.54 -1.99
C PRO A 150 -13.93 -2.55 -0.95
N ILE A 151 -14.34 -3.75 -0.51
CA ILE A 151 -15.35 -3.89 0.53
C ILE A 151 -14.78 -3.36 1.85
N PHE A 152 -13.54 -3.74 2.18
CA PHE A 152 -12.84 -3.20 3.34
C PHE A 152 -12.72 -1.68 3.29
N PHE A 153 -12.33 -1.13 2.14
CA PHE A 153 -12.23 0.32 1.92
C PHE A 153 -13.56 1.01 2.17
N LEU A 154 -14.65 0.47 1.61
CA LEU A 154 -16.00 1.02 1.80
C LEU A 154 -16.43 0.96 3.27
N LEU A 155 -16.18 -0.16 3.95
CA LEU A 155 -16.53 -0.30 5.38
C LEU A 155 -15.80 0.75 6.22
N VAL A 156 -14.51 1.00 5.97
CA VAL A 156 -13.76 2.04 6.70
C VAL A 156 -14.32 3.44 6.42
N LEU A 157 -14.76 3.72 5.19
CA LEU A 157 -15.41 5.00 4.88
C LEU A 157 -16.78 5.15 5.57
N LEU A 158 -17.44 4.06 5.90
CA LEU A 158 -18.72 4.07 6.62
C LEU A 158 -18.54 4.18 8.15
N LEU A 159 -17.37 3.84 8.71
CA LEU A 159 -17.12 3.87 10.15
C LEU A 159 -17.49 5.21 10.83
N PRO A 160 -17.16 6.40 10.28
CA PRO A 160 -17.54 7.67 10.90
C PRO A 160 -19.07 7.83 11.06
N PHE A 161 -19.84 7.29 10.11
CA PHE A 161 -21.31 7.31 10.18
C PHE A 161 -21.87 6.30 11.19
N MET A 162 -21.23 5.12 11.27
CA MET A 162 -21.62 4.07 12.21
C MET A 162 -21.28 4.44 13.65
N LEU A 163 -20.28 5.27 13.87
CA LEU A 163 -19.83 5.76 15.18
C LEU A 163 -20.37 7.16 15.51
N SER A 164 -21.33 7.68 14.75
CA SER A 164 -21.78 9.09 14.88
C SER A 164 -22.23 9.48 16.28
N ASN A 165 -22.77 8.53 17.07
CA ASN A 165 -23.22 8.76 18.44
C ASN A 165 -22.07 8.80 19.46
N GLU A 166 -20.90 8.25 19.12
CA GLU A 166 -19.73 8.14 19.99
C GLU A 166 -18.68 9.22 19.71
N LEU A 167 -18.94 10.09 18.72
CA LEU A 167 -17.97 11.12 18.30
C LEU A 167 -18.01 12.32 19.23
N ASP A 168 -16.88 12.62 19.86
CA ASP A 168 -16.66 13.84 20.64
C ASP A 168 -15.53 14.68 20.01
N LEU A 169 -15.93 15.72 19.27
CA LEU A 169 -14.97 16.60 18.60
C LEU A 169 -14.19 17.50 19.56
N GLU A 170 -14.62 17.65 20.81
CA GLU A 170 -13.88 18.42 21.82
C GLU A 170 -12.56 17.73 22.18
N LEU A 171 -12.52 16.39 22.09
CA LEU A 171 -11.33 15.59 22.33
C LEU A 171 -10.18 15.84 21.35
N LEU A 172 -10.45 16.46 20.19
CA LEU A 172 -9.41 16.86 19.23
C LEU A 172 -8.66 18.11 19.66
N GLN A 173 -9.21 18.93 20.54
CA GLN A 173 -8.61 20.22 20.88
C GLN A 173 -7.59 20.08 22.02
N PRO A 174 -6.49 20.83 21.92
CA PRO A 174 -6.05 21.73 20.84
C PRO A 174 -5.31 20.97 19.73
N ILE A 175 -5.63 21.30 18.45
CA ILE A 175 -5.08 20.63 17.25
C ILE A 175 -3.71 21.21 16.87
N LEU A 176 -2.75 20.37 16.45
CA LEU A 176 -1.39 20.74 15.99
C LEU A 176 -0.59 21.53 17.03
N THR A 177 -0.76 21.17 18.31
CA THR A 177 -0.04 21.79 19.42
C THR A 177 1.07 20.91 20.00
N VAL A 178 1.10 19.64 19.61
CA VAL A 178 2.16 18.71 20.03
C VAL A 178 3.52 19.21 19.49
N PRO A 179 4.63 19.09 20.27
CA PRO A 179 5.95 19.46 19.77
C PRO A 179 6.28 18.78 18.45
N ALA A 180 6.76 19.55 17.46
CA ALA A 180 7.07 19.03 16.13
C ALA A 180 8.02 17.82 16.16
N ILE A 181 8.92 17.74 17.15
CA ILE A 181 9.82 16.59 17.31
C ILE A 181 9.08 15.28 17.61
N ARG A 182 7.96 15.31 18.34
CA ARG A 182 7.15 14.12 18.63
C ARG A 182 6.42 13.66 17.35
N LEU A 183 5.86 14.62 16.60
CA LEU A 183 5.22 14.31 15.33
C LEU A 183 6.24 13.74 14.33
N TRP A 184 7.45 14.30 14.29
CA TRP A 184 8.55 13.78 13.47
C TRP A 184 8.93 12.35 13.86
N TYR A 185 9.05 12.07 15.15
CA TYR A 185 9.34 10.74 15.66
C TYR A 185 8.25 9.72 15.27
N SER A 186 6.97 10.07 15.39
CA SER A 186 5.85 9.24 14.95
C SER A 186 5.90 8.95 13.45
N ASN A 187 6.27 9.93 12.63
CA ASN A 187 6.46 9.71 11.18
C ASN A 187 7.60 8.70 10.92
N ILE A 188 8.69 8.73 11.69
CA ILE A 188 9.77 7.73 11.59
C ILE A 188 9.26 6.34 11.94
N LEU A 189 8.43 6.17 12.98
CA LEU A 189 7.83 4.88 13.31
C LEU A 189 6.98 4.36 12.14
N GLY A 190 6.20 5.24 11.50
CA GLY A 190 5.41 4.91 10.32
C GLY A 190 6.24 4.39 9.13
N ILE A 191 7.45 4.93 8.92
CA ILE A 191 8.35 4.48 7.84
C ILE A 191 8.70 3.00 7.97
N GLY A 192 8.77 2.44 9.18
CA GLY A 192 9.06 1.02 9.39
C GLY A 192 8.04 0.07 8.75
N TRP A 193 6.78 0.46 8.71
CA TRP A 193 5.70 -0.30 8.09
C TRP A 193 5.51 0.04 6.60
N PHE A 194 5.69 1.30 6.22
CA PHE A 194 5.60 1.75 4.84
C PHE A 194 6.82 1.33 4.01
N GLY A 195 7.94 1.02 4.67
CA GLY A 195 9.14 0.45 4.05
C GLY A 195 8.91 -0.90 3.37
N ASP A 196 7.85 -1.62 3.72
CA ASP A 196 7.44 -2.87 3.07
C ASP A 196 7.13 -2.68 1.56
N VAL A 197 7.03 -1.43 1.06
CA VAL A 197 6.77 -1.10 -0.35
C VAL A 197 7.72 -1.80 -1.34
N PHE A 198 8.95 -2.13 -0.95
CA PHE A 198 9.90 -2.80 -1.84
C PHE A 198 9.43 -4.18 -2.31
N VAL A 199 8.49 -4.81 -1.59
CA VAL A 199 7.82 -6.07 -1.95
C VAL A 199 7.22 -5.99 -3.36
N ILE A 200 6.64 -4.84 -3.74
CA ILE A 200 6.09 -4.63 -5.08
C ILE A 200 7.16 -4.74 -6.17
N GLY A 201 8.41 -4.45 -5.83
CA GLY A 201 9.55 -4.62 -6.74
C GLY A 201 9.76 -6.06 -7.24
N ALA A 202 9.36 -7.07 -6.45
CA ALA A 202 9.42 -8.48 -6.86
C ALA A 202 8.47 -8.81 -8.02
N PHE A 203 7.44 -7.98 -8.24
CA PHE A 203 6.36 -8.25 -9.21
C PHE A 203 6.32 -7.26 -10.37
N MET A 204 7.32 -6.37 -10.53
CA MET A 204 7.35 -5.38 -11.62
C MET A 204 7.23 -5.99 -13.03
N HIS A 205 7.76 -7.20 -13.21
CA HIS A 205 7.73 -7.93 -14.49
C HIS A 205 6.32 -8.42 -14.89
N THR A 206 5.36 -8.45 -13.95
CA THR A 206 3.98 -8.89 -14.20
C THR A 206 3.05 -7.75 -14.61
N MET A 207 3.55 -6.51 -14.68
CA MET A 207 2.76 -5.33 -14.97
C MET A 207 2.47 -5.18 -16.46
N TRP A 208 1.19 -4.95 -16.80
CA TRP A 208 0.77 -4.73 -18.19
C TRP A 208 1.40 -3.48 -18.80
N SER A 209 1.43 -2.37 -18.07
CA SER A 209 1.87 -1.06 -18.56
C SER A 209 2.60 -0.27 -17.49
N ILE A 210 3.72 0.35 -17.86
CA ILE A 210 4.53 1.17 -16.96
C ILE A 210 3.76 2.45 -16.54
N LYS A 211 2.93 3.01 -17.43
CA LYS A 211 2.07 4.16 -17.11
C LYS A 211 1.04 3.78 -16.04
N GLN A 212 0.44 2.58 -16.17
CA GLN A 212 -0.46 2.04 -15.14
C GLN A 212 0.27 1.79 -13.82
N PHE A 213 1.48 1.25 -13.84
CA PHE A 213 2.26 0.98 -12.65
C PHE A 213 2.49 2.26 -11.82
N ARG A 214 2.87 3.37 -12.46
CA ARG A 214 3.04 4.66 -11.79
C ARG A 214 1.77 5.16 -11.11
N SER A 215 0.65 5.18 -11.84
CA SER A 215 -0.64 5.64 -11.29
C SER A 215 -1.15 4.73 -10.18
N SER A 216 -0.88 3.42 -10.26
CA SER A 216 -1.28 2.43 -9.26
C SER A 216 -0.55 2.60 -7.93
N ILE A 217 0.77 2.83 -7.97
CA ILE A 217 1.55 3.08 -6.75
C ILE A 217 1.01 4.33 -6.05
N ARG A 218 0.77 5.39 -6.80
CA ARG A 218 0.23 6.63 -6.24
C ARG A 218 -1.14 6.42 -5.63
N HIS A 219 -2.06 5.81 -6.36
CA HIS A 219 -3.42 5.60 -5.90
C HIS A 219 -3.48 4.66 -4.69
N GLY A 220 -2.78 3.52 -4.73
CA GLY A 220 -2.72 2.56 -3.62
C GLY A 220 -2.13 3.16 -2.34
N THR A 221 -1.07 3.97 -2.46
CA THR A 221 -0.49 4.69 -1.33
C THR A 221 -1.48 5.68 -0.71
N LEU A 222 -2.13 6.51 -1.52
CA LEU A 222 -3.06 7.52 -1.02
C LEU A 222 -4.32 6.90 -0.41
N MET A 223 -4.82 5.79 -0.96
CA MET A 223 -5.90 5.02 -0.34
C MET A 223 -5.50 4.47 1.02
N ALA A 224 -4.32 3.87 1.13
CA ALA A 224 -3.83 3.35 2.41
C ALA A 224 -3.68 4.46 3.46
N VAL A 225 -3.13 5.61 3.07
CA VAL A 225 -3.00 6.77 3.96
C VAL A 225 -4.36 7.27 4.42
N LEU A 226 -5.34 7.39 3.51
CA LEU A 226 -6.70 7.80 3.87
C LEU A 226 -7.32 6.83 4.89
N LEU A 227 -7.25 5.52 4.66
CA LEU A 227 -7.77 4.51 5.57
C LEU A 227 -7.13 4.59 6.96
N LEU A 228 -5.80 4.65 7.02
CA LEU A 228 -5.06 4.71 8.29
C LEU A 228 -5.35 6.02 9.02
N THR A 229 -5.46 7.14 8.29
CA THR A 229 -5.81 8.45 8.87
C THR A 229 -7.23 8.44 9.44
N ILE A 230 -8.21 7.83 8.76
CA ILE A 230 -9.58 7.70 9.27
C ILE A 230 -9.59 6.90 10.59
N PHE A 231 -8.93 5.74 10.64
CA PHE A 231 -8.84 4.96 11.88
C PHE A 231 -8.21 5.74 13.02
N GLN A 232 -7.08 6.42 12.74
CA GLN A 232 -6.34 7.18 13.74
C GLN A 232 -7.15 8.38 14.25
N PHE A 233 -7.83 9.08 13.35
CA PHE A 233 -8.72 10.20 13.67
C PHE A 233 -9.90 9.75 14.54
N LEU A 234 -10.58 8.67 14.12
CA LEU A 234 -11.71 8.13 14.88
C LEU A 234 -11.30 7.65 16.27
N GLN A 235 -10.13 7.01 16.42
CA GLN A 235 -9.64 6.61 17.74
C GLN A 235 -9.47 7.79 18.68
N VAL A 236 -8.98 8.94 18.18
CA VAL A 236 -8.80 10.13 19.00
C VAL A 236 -10.13 10.75 19.40
N ILE A 237 -11.11 10.84 18.50
CA ILE A 237 -12.41 11.49 18.78
C ILE A 237 -13.40 10.60 19.54
N VAL A 238 -13.19 9.28 19.55
CA VAL A 238 -14.03 8.34 20.32
C VAL A 238 -13.45 8.07 21.70
N PHE A 239 -12.12 7.83 21.79
CA PHE A 239 -11.48 7.42 23.03
C PHE A 239 -10.66 8.52 23.70
N GLY A 240 -10.46 9.65 23.02
CA GLY A 240 -9.55 10.69 23.45
C GLY A 240 -8.07 10.39 23.15
N PRO A 241 -7.19 11.36 23.39
CA PRO A 241 -5.78 11.29 22.97
C PRO A 241 -4.88 10.37 23.80
N ASN A 242 -5.35 9.84 24.92
CA ASN A 242 -4.51 9.08 25.86
C ASN A 242 -4.88 7.59 25.92
N LEU A 243 -6.16 7.25 25.84
CA LEU A 243 -6.64 5.88 26.06
C LEU A 243 -6.14 4.90 24.98
N PRO A 244 -6.22 5.21 23.66
CA PRO A 244 -5.78 4.27 22.63
C PRO A 244 -4.28 3.97 22.66
N GLY A 245 -3.45 4.89 23.21
CA GLY A 245 -2.02 4.66 23.40
C GLY A 245 -1.69 3.55 24.43
N ASN A 246 -2.66 3.19 25.29
CA ASN A 246 -2.54 2.12 26.28
C ASN A 246 -3.31 0.84 25.89
N MET A 247 -4.04 0.84 24.78
CA MET A 247 -4.72 -0.33 24.24
C MET A 247 -3.77 -1.17 23.39
N ILE A 248 -3.90 -2.50 23.45
CA ILE A 248 -3.11 -3.42 22.61
C ILE A 248 -3.60 -3.33 21.15
N TYR A 249 -4.90 -3.29 20.93
CA TYR A 249 -5.53 -3.29 19.62
C TYR A 249 -6.57 -2.15 19.49
N PRO A 250 -6.15 -0.88 19.46
CA PRO A 250 -7.07 0.25 19.49
C PRO A 250 -8.00 0.28 18.26
N SER A 251 -7.54 -0.16 17.08
CA SER A 251 -8.36 -0.25 15.87
C SER A 251 -9.50 -1.26 16.03
N TYR A 252 -9.25 -2.39 16.69
CA TYR A 252 -10.30 -3.36 16.97
C TYR A 252 -11.27 -2.84 18.03
N SER A 253 -10.75 -2.25 19.11
CA SER A 253 -11.58 -1.64 20.15
C SER A 253 -12.50 -0.55 19.61
N LEU A 254 -12.03 0.22 18.61
CA LEU A 254 -12.85 1.21 17.92
C LEU A 254 -14.02 0.55 17.18
N VAL A 255 -13.75 -0.55 16.47
CA VAL A 255 -14.80 -1.28 15.74
C VAL A 255 -15.83 -1.90 16.70
N GLN A 256 -15.41 -2.29 17.90
CA GLN A 256 -16.32 -2.80 18.94
C GLN A 256 -17.31 -1.74 19.48
N GLN A 257 -17.01 -0.43 19.34
CA GLN A 257 -17.94 0.63 19.72
C GLN A 257 -19.08 0.84 18.70
N VAL A 258 -19.06 0.12 17.58
CA VAL A 258 -20.14 0.22 16.59
C VAL A 258 -21.37 -0.52 17.08
N HIS A 259 -22.37 0.22 17.52
CA HIS A 259 -23.69 -0.28 17.89
C HIS A 259 -24.72 0.23 16.88
N ILE A 260 -25.26 -0.65 16.03
CA ILE A 260 -26.25 -0.26 15.01
C ILE A 260 -27.67 -0.46 15.54
N THR A 261 -27.95 -1.60 16.15
CA THR A 261 -29.22 -1.97 16.77
C THR A 261 -28.99 -3.06 17.82
N ASP A 262 -29.92 -3.24 18.76
CA ASP A 262 -29.87 -4.31 19.77
C ASP A 262 -29.77 -5.73 19.20
N PHE A 263 -30.06 -5.89 17.90
CA PHE A 263 -29.98 -7.17 17.20
C PHE A 263 -28.60 -7.38 16.52
N LEU A 264 -27.85 -6.31 16.23
CA LEU A 264 -26.55 -6.33 15.51
C LEU A 264 -25.40 -5.90 16.42
N ASP A 265 -25.29 -6.55 17.58
CA ASP A 265 -24.24 -6.23 18.59
C ASP A 265 -22.81 -6.64 18.18
N ARG A 266 -22.66 -7.54 17.20
CA ARG A 266 -21.38 -8.12 16.81
C ARG A 266 -20.94 -7.73 15.39
N VAL A 267 -21.07 -6.43 15.07
CA VAL A 267 -20.60 -5.85 13.79
C VAL A 267 -19.08 -5.98 13.65
N ASP A 268 -18.37 -6.01 14.78
CA ASP A 268 -16.94 -6.26 14.84
C ASP A 268 -16.52 -7.53 14.11
N LEU A 269 -17.24 -8.64 14.28
CA LEU A 269 -16.94 -9.90 13.59
C LEU A 269 -17.14 -9.81 12.08
N PHE A 270 -18.14 -9.05 11.63
CA PHE A 270 -18.37 -8.84 10.19
C PHE A 270 -17.22 -8.04 9.58
N ILE A 271 -16.79 -6.95 10.21
CA ILE A 271 -15.66 -6.15 9.75
C ILE A 271 -14.37 -6.97 9.75
N LEU A 272 -14.12 -7.77 10.78
CA LEU A 272 -12.98 -8.68 10.86
C LEU A 272 -12.99 -9.74 9.76
N SER A 273 -14.16 -10.30 9.39
CA SER A 273 -14.27 -11.31 8.34
C SER A 273 -13.84 -10.79 6.96
N ILE A 274 -13.91 -9.48 6.74
CA ILE A 274 -13.46 -8.83 5.50
C ILE A 274 -12.02 -8.34 5.63
N TRP A 275 -11.62 -7.80 6.78
CA TRP A 275 -10.27 -7.33 7.02
C TRP A 275 -9.23 -8.47 7.03
N PHE A 276 -9.60 -9.65 7.56
CA PHE A 276 -8.70 -10.79 7.65
C PHE A 276 -8.20 -11.29 6.29
N PRO A 277 -9.03 -11.51 5.25
CA PRO A 277 -8.55 -11.84 3.91
C PRO A 277 -7.64 -10.78 3.31
N VAL A 278 -7.87 -9.49 3.57
CA VAL A 278 -6.99 -8.39 3.13
C VAL A 278 -5.60 -8.52 3.75
N THR A 279 -5.54 -8.81 5.04
CA THR A 279 -4.27 -9.04 5.77
C THR A 279 -3.59 -10.32 5.29
N ALA A 280 -4.34 -11.39 5.06
CA ALA A 280 -3.81 -12.62 4.50
C ALA A 280 -3.20 -12.39 3.10
N CYS A 281 -3.85 -11.61 2.24
CA CYS A 281 -3.30 -11.23 0.93
C CYS A 281 -1.96 -10.49 1.06
N LYS A 282 -1.81 -9.59 2.05
CA LYS A 282 -0.53 -8.94 2.36
C LYS A 282 0.56 -9.97 2.67
N VAL A 283 0.30 -10.87 3.64
CA VAL A 283 1.30 -11.85 4.09
C VAL A 283 1.68 -12.80 2.96
N ILE A 284 0.70 -13.27 2.15
CA ILE A 284 0.94 -14.12 0.99
C ILE A 284 1.77 -13.38 -0.07
N LEU A 285 1.49 -12.10 -0.33
CA LEU A 285 2.26 -11.28 -1.26
C LEU A 285 3.73 -11.17 -0.84
N ILE A 286 4.00 -10.93 0.45
CA ILE A 286 5.36 -10.87 1.01
C ILE A 286 6.03 -12.24 0.88
N TYR A 287 5.31 -13.34 1.13
CA TYR A 287 5.82 -14.69 1.00
C TYR A 287 6.21 -15.03 -0.45
N LEU A 288 5.38 -14.67 -1.43
CA LEU A 288 5.72 -14.84 -2.84
C LEU A 288 6.93 -14.01 -3.25
N ALA A 289 7.07 -12.78 -2.73
CA ALA A 289 8.25 -11.95 -2.94
C ALA A 289 9.51 -12.59 -2.32
N PHE A 290 9.39 -13.17 -1.13
CA PHE A 290 10.46 -13.92 -0.46
C PHE A 290 10.89 -15.13 -1.31
N LEU A 291 9.95 -15.96 -1.77
CA LEU A 291 10.25 -17.10 -2.65
C LEU A 291 10.94 -16.64 -3.95
N THR A 292 10.48 -15.54 -4.54
CA THR A 292 11.08 -14.94 -5.74
C THR A 292 12.52 -14.49 -5.47
N GLY A 293 12.78 -13.85 -4.33
CA GLY A 293 14.11 -13.43 -3.91
C GLY A 293 15.07 -14.60 -3.70
N VAL A 294 14.63 -15.65 -2.99
CA VAL A 294 15.43 -16.86 -2.74
C VAL A 294 15.76 -17.58 -4.05
N THR A 295 14.79 -17.75 -4.95
CA THR A 295 15.03 -18.41 -6.25
C THR A 295 15.97 -17.61 -7.14
N SER A 296 15.90 -16.28 -7.08
CA SER A 296 16.84 -15.40 -7.77
C SER A 296 18.28 -15.57 -7.26
N LEU A 297 18.47 -15.66 -5.95
CA LEU A 297 19.78 -15.94 -5.34
C LEU A 297 20.33 -17.31 -5.74
N LEU A 298 19.48 -18.33 -5.77
CA LEU A 298 19.84 -19.70 -6.14
C LEU A 298 19.89 -19.91 -7.66
N LYS A 299 19.58 -18.89 -8.46
CA LYS A 299 19.48 -18.95 -9.94
C LYS A 299 18.55 -20.07 -10.43
N LYS A 300 17.52 -20.40 -9.65
CA LYS A 300 16.47 -21.35 -10.05
C LYS A 300 15.33 -20.60 -10.74
N ARG A 301 14.69 -21.27 -11.71
CA ARG A 301 13.54 -20.68 -12.44
C ARG A 301 12.20 -20.93 -11.75
N ASP A 302 12.15 -21.85 -10.83
CA ASP A 302 10.91 -22.29 -10.19
C ASP A 302 11.09 -22.35 -8.66
N TYR A 303 10.18 -21.70 -7.96
CA TYR A 303 10.17 -21.65 -6.50
C TYR A 303 9.34 -22.75 -5.86
N THR A 304 8.57 -23.52 -6.64
CA THR A 304 7.65 -24.53 -6.11
C THR A 304 8.36 -25.63 -5.32
N LEU A 305 9.57 -26.01 -5.74
CA LEU A 305 10.40 -26.98 -5.03
C LEU A 305 10.93 -26.46 -3.68
N LEU A 306 11.13 -25.15 -3.58
CA LEU A 306 11.65 -24.51 -2.36
C LEU A 306 10.54 -24.12 -1.39
N ASN A 307 9.30 -24.07 -1.84
CA ASN A 307 8.15 -23.61 -1.07
C ASN A 307 7.99 -24.44 0.24
N SER A 308 7.95 -25.76 0.16
CA SER A 308 7.72 -26.62 1.32
C SER A 308 8.83 -26.54 2.37
N PRO A 309 10.13 -26.68 2.04
CA PRO A 309 11.18 -26.59 3.05
C PRO A 309 11.32 -25.17 3.63
N LEU A 310 11.13 -24.13 2.84
CA LEU A 310 11.21 -22.74 3.33
C LEU A 310 10.04 -22.39 4.24
N SER A 311 8.83 -22.88 3.97
CA SER A 311 7.68 -22.68 4.86
C SER A 311 7.87 -23.34 6.21
N LEU A 312 8.47 -24.55 6.24
CA LEU A 312 8.80 -25.25 7.50
C LEU A 312 9.83 -24.47 8.33
N VAL A 313 10.90 -24.00 7.69
CA VAL A 313 11.93 -23.20 8.40
C VAL A 313 11.31 -21.86 8.86
N LEU A 314 10.45 -21.26 8.07
CA LEU A 314 9.72 -20.04 8.46
C LEU A 314 8.81 -20.30 9.67
N LEU A 315 8.08 -21.42 9.71
CA LEU A 315 7.26 -21.83 10.87
C LEU A 315 8.10 -21.91 12.14
N MET A 316 9.20 -22.66 12.09
CA MET A 316 10.09 -22.85 13.24
C MET A 316 10.68 -21.52 13.72
N THR A 317 11.18 -20.70 12.79
CA THR A 317 11.75 -19.39 13.14
C THR A 317 10.70 -18.41 13.65
N THR A 318 9.46 -18.45 13.14
CA THR A 318 8.37 -17.60 13.60
C THR A 318 8.00 -17.92 15.05
N LEU A 319 7.83 -19.20 15.39
CA LEU A 319 7.49 -19.63 16.75
C LEU A 319 8.60 -19.37 17.79
N LEU A 320 9.85 -19.31 17.35
CA LEU A 320 11.01 -19.07 18.21
C LEU A 320 11.42 -17.60 18.30
N ALA A 321 10.92 -16.74 17.36
CA ALA A 321 11.42 -15.37 17.22
C ALA A 321 11.04 -14.45 18.39
N PHE A 322 9.83 -14.60 18.93
CA PHE A 322 9.28 -13.69 19.94
C PHE A 322 8.47 -14.47 20.98
N LYS A 323 8.61 -14.09 22.24
CA LYS A 323 7.95 -14.76 23.36
C LYS A 323 6.53 -14.25 23.61
N ASN A 324 6.28 -12.97 23.41
CA ASN A 324 5.01 -12.35 23.74
C ASN A 324 4.61 -11.26 22.74
N THR A 325 3.37 -10.77 22.84
CA THR A 325 2.81 -9.74 21.95
C THR A 325 3.60 -8.43 22.01
N THR A 326 4.05 -8.05 23.19
CA THR A 326 4.82 -6.80 23.40
C THR A 326 6.15 -6.82 22.65
N GLU A 327 6.86 -7.96 22.65
CA GLU A 327 8.11 -8.09 21.89
C GLU A 327 7.89 -7.96 20.38
N VAL A 328 6.86 -8.61 19.83
CA VAL A 328 6.52 -8.50 18.41
C VAL A 328 6.21 -7.05 18.03
N PHE A 329 5.39 -6.37 18.82
CA PHE A 329 4.98 -5.00 18.56
C PHE A 329 6.14 -4.02 18.76
N SER A 330 6.92 -4.18 19.80
CA SER A 330 8.14 -3.37 20.00
C SER A 330 9.13 -3.55 18.86
N PHE A 331 9.31 -4.78 18.37
CA PHE A 331 10.13 -5.04 17.20
C PHE A 331 9.56 -4.35 15.95
N GLY A 332 8.26 -4.51 15.68
CA GLY A 332 7.58 -3.89 14.54
C GLY A 332 7.63 -2.36 14.57
N ASN A 333 7.44 -1.77 15.73
CA ASN A 333 7.31 -0.32 15.85
C ASN A 333 8.66 0.40 16.01
N TYR A 334 9.68 -0.23 16.63
CA TYR A 334 10.96 0.42 16.92
C TYR A 334 12.14 -0.14 16.11
N CYS A 335 12.22 -1.47 15.94
CA CYS A 335 13.33 -2.06 15.20
C CYS A 335 13.12 -1.99 13.67
N SER A 336 11.87 -2.17 13.18
CA SER A 336 11.60 -2.10 11.74
C SER A 336 11.94 -0.74 11.12
N PRO A 337 11.60 0.43 11.71
CA PRO A 337 12.03 1.73 11.19
C PRO A 337 13.55 1.87 11.10
N VAL A 338 14.27 1.42 12.13
CA VAL A 338 15.75 1.44 12.12
C VAL A 338 16.29 0.58 10.98
N LEU A 339 15.75 -0.62 10.81
CA LEU A 339 16.14 -1.55 9.76
C LEU A 339 15.89 -0.94 8.36
N VAL A 340 14.70 -0.37 8.14
CA VAL A 340 14.33 0.29 6.87
C VAL A 340 15.25 1.47 6.59
N LEU A 341 15.44 2.36 7.55
CA LEU A 341 16.25 3.57 7.38
C LEU A 341 17.75 3.30 7.27
N ALA A 342 18.24 2.20 7.84
CA ALA A 342 19.66 1.85 7.77
C ALA A 342 20.14 1.53 6.35
N TYR A 343 19.33 0.87 5.52
CA TYR A 343 19.81 0.44 4.22
C TYR A 343 18.96 0.88 3.03
N GLN A 344 17.62 1.00 3.17
CA GLN A 344 16.75 1.28 2.02
C GLN A 344 17.02 2.64 1.36
N PRO A 345 17.25 3.77 2.07
CA PRO A 345 17.62 5.02 1.44
C PRO A 345 18.94 4.95 0.67
N VAL A 346 19.92 4.24 1.24
CA VAL A 346 21.21 4.02 0.58
C VAL A 346 21.04 3.19 -0.70
N LEU A 347 20.25 2.12 -0.61
CA LEU A 347 19.90 1.29 -1.75
C LEU A 347 19.17 2.09 -2.84
N LEU A 348 18.20 2.93 -2.47
CA LEU A 348 17.46 3.78 -3.41
C LEU A 348 18.40 4.74 -4.16
N ILE A 349 19.29 5.42 -3.44
CA ILE A 349 20.26 6.33 -4.02
C ILE A 349 21.20 5.56 -4.96
N ALA A 350 21.71 4.41 -4.54
CA ALA A 350 22.59 3.56 -5.33
C ALA A 350 21.90 3.06 -6.62
N LEU A 351 20.65 2.59 -6.52
CA LEU A 351 19.83 2.18 -7.67
C LEU A 351 19.60 3.36 -8.62
N TRP A 352 19.23 4.54 -8.07
CA TRP A 352 18.95 5.74 -8.86
C TRP A 352 20.20 6.24 -9.60
N LEU A 353 21.36 6.25 -8.96
CA LEU A 353 22.64 6.65 -9.59
C LEU A 353 23.09 5.65 -10.67
N ARG A 354 23.01 4.35 -10.37
CA ARG A 354 23.44 3.31 -11.31
C ARG A 354 22.54 3.19 -12.52
N MET A 355 21.21 3.28 -12.35
CA MET A 355 20.27 3.16 -13.47
C MET A 355 20.40 4.29 -14.50
N ARG A 356 20.93 5.47 -14.12
CA ARG A 356 21.16 6.59 -15.05
C ARG A 356 22.14 6.26 -16.18
N ARG A 357 22.99 5.26 -15.98
CA ARG A 357 23.93 4.79 -17.00
C ARG A 357 23.26 3.97 -18.10
N PHE A 358 22.01 3.56 -17.91
CA PHE A 358 21.25 2.74 -18.85
C PHE A 358 20.18 3.59 -19.54
N PRO A 359 20.11 3.58 -20.89
CA PRO A 359 19.10 4.33 -21.61
C PRO A 359 17.69 3.75 -21.35
N ILE A 360 16.69 4.61 -21.42
CA ILE A 360 15.28 4.15 -21.40
C ILE A 360 15.02 3.39 -22.70
N ARG A 361 14.67 2.12 -22.62
CA ARG A 361 14.23 1.34 -23.77
C ARG A 361 12.80 1.76 -24.14
N SER A 362 12.66 2.49 -25.26
CA SER A 362 11.35 2.74 -25.86
C SER A 362 10.83 1.43 -26.47
N THR A 363 9.85 0.83 -25.82
CA THR A 363 9.18 -0.41 -26.25
C THR A 363 8.34 -0.20 -27.54
N GLU A 364 8.22 1.04 -28.02
CA GLU A 364 7.36 1.41 -29.15
C GLU A 364 7.98 1.22 -30.54
N LYS A 365 9.29 0.90 -30.67
CA LYS A 365 9.95 0.94 -31.99
C LYS A 365 10.03 -0.36 -32.77
N ASN A 366 9.57 -1.50 -32.22
CA ASN A 366 9.74 -2.81 -32.89
C ASN A 366 8.44 -3.49 -33.35
N ARG A 367 7.36 -2.75 -33.62
CA ARG A 367 6.13 -3.31 -34.22
C ARG A 367 5.76 -2.77 -35.60
N HIS A 368 6.63 -2.02 -36.24
CA HIS A 368 6.48 -1.72 -37.68
C HIS A 368 7.55 -2.47 -38.44
N GLY A 369 7.18 -3.63 -38.95
CA GLY A 369 7.87 -4.26 -40.08
C GLY A 369 7.78 -3.38 -41.30
N PRO A 370 8.63 -3.57 -42.33
CA PRO A 370 8.68 -2.69 -43.50
C PRO A 370 7.37 -2.70 -44.25
N ASP A 371 6.74 -1.53 -44.36
CA ASP A 371 5.61 -1.31 -45.25
C ASP A 371 6.00 -1.62 -46.71
N LYS A 372 5.29 -2.59 -47.28
CA LYS A 372 5.22 -2.74 -48.72
C LYS A 372 4.18 -1.77 -49.27
N ASP A 373 4.62 -0.93 -50.15
CA ASP A 373 3.81 -0.14 -51.04
C ASP A 373 2.57 -0.89 -51.58
N SER A 374 1.42 -0.33 -51.36
CA SER A 374 0.29 -0.55 -52.30
C SER A 374 -0.62 0.68 -52.33
N THR A 375 -0.41 1.44 -53.37
CA THR A 375 -1.32 2.38 -53.98
C THR A 375 -2.67 1.72 -54.24
N GLN A 376 -3.79 2.23 -53.68
CA GLN A 376 -5.08 2.21 -54.34
C GLN A 376 -6.14 3.14 -53.76
N GLN A 377 -6.49 4.09 -54.54
CA GLN A 377 -7.81 4.63 -54.93
C GLN A 377 -8.85 5.04 -53.88
N LYS A 378 -9.11 6.35 -53.97
CA LYS A 378 -10.30 7.06 -53.49
C LYS A 378 -11.58 6.49 -54.09
N SER A 379 -12.59 6.26 -53.30
CA SER A 379 -13.98 6.43 -53.70
C SER A 379 -14.79 6.94 -52.52
N GLY A 380 -15.40 8.09 -52.69
CA GLY A 380 -16.24 8.76 -51.72
C GLY A 380 -17.64 8.16 -51.65
N GLN A 381 -18.22 8.19 -50.51
CA GLN A 381 -19.67 8.27 -50.31
C GLN A 381 -19.99 9.09 -49.06
N PRO A 382 -21.00 9.96 -49.10
CA PRO A 382 -21.41 10.80 -47.97
C PRO A 382 -22.34 10.00 -47.04
N GLN A 383 -22.01 9.89 -45.75
CA GLN A 383 -22.93 9.34 -44.77
C GLN A 383 -23.64 10.42 -43.98
N ASP A 384 -24.91 10.25 -43.99
CA ASP A 384 -26.06 10.93 -43.43
C ASP A 384 -25.93 11.35 -41.95
N LYS A 385 -26.30 12.60 -41.72
CA LYS A 385 -26.49 13.16 -40.37
C LYS A 385 -27.91 12.83 -39.95
N ARG A 386 -28.09 11.85 -39.08
CA ARG A 386 -29.33 11.76 -38.29
C ARG A 386 -29.08 11.12 -36.92
N ASP A 387 -29.64 11.79 -35.90
CA ASP A 387 -30.06 11.32 -34.59
C ASP A 387 -28.99 10.99 -33.54
N ARG A 388 -28.62 12.03 -32.78
CA ARG A 388 -28.06 11.89 -31.40
C ARG A 388 -29.15 12.15 -30.37
N PRO A 389 -29.43 11.24 -29.43
CA PRO A 389 -30.39 11.51 -28.36
C PRO A 389 -29.81 12.56 -27.37
N PRO A 390 -30.61 13.49 -26.85
CA PRO A 390 -30.19 14.49 -25.88
C PRO A 390 -30.13 13.85 -24.47
N GLY A 391 -28.95 13.72 -23.90
CA GLY A 391 -28.82 13.22 -22.52
C GLY A 391 -27.42 12.96 -21.98
N LYS A 392 -26.32 13.27 -22.71
CA LYS A 392 -24.96 12.97 -22.26
C LYS A 392 -24.04 14.19 -22.05
N HIS A 393 -24.60 15.39 -21.81
CA HIS A 393 -23.77 16.61 -21.77
C HIS A 393 -22.98 16.84 -20.46
N MET A 394 -23.31 16.17 -19.36
CA MET A 394 -22.63 16.44 -18.08
C MET A 394 -21.43 15.52 -17.82
N GLN A 395 -21.42 14.31 -18.37
CA GLN A 395 -20.27 13.37 -18.24
C GLN A 395 -19.07 13.70 -19.14
N ASN A 396 -19.24 14.53 -20.17
CA ASN A 396 -18.17 14.80 -21.14
C ASN A 396 -17.20 15.95 -20.75
N ARG A 397 -17.50 16.80 -19.78
CA ARG A 397 -16.60 17.91 -19.41
C ARG A 397 -15.37 17.44 -18.61
N LEU A 398 -15.49 16.41 -17.78
CA LEU A 398 -14.36 15.83 -17.03
C LEU A 398 -13.45 14.95 -17.90
N ALA A 399 -13.95 14.44 -19.03
CA ALA A 399 -13.20 13.58 -19.96
C ALA A 399 -12.17 14.35 -20.82
N HIS A 400 -12.21 15.68 -20.84
CA HIS A 400 -11.30 16.52 -21.62
C HIS A 400 -10.07 17.04 -20.86
N ILE A 401 -9.94 16.76 -19.55
CA ILE A 401 -8.79 17.21 -18.76
C ILE A 401 -7.58 16.31 -19.10
N PRO A 402 -6.46 16.86 -19.59
CA PRO A 402 -5.29 16.08 -19.95
C PRO A 402 -4.68 15.39 -18.70
N LEU A 403 -4.10 14.20 -18.89
CA LEU A 403 -3.46 13.42 -17.80
C LEU A 403 -2.49 14.25 -16.96
N GLN A 404 -1.72 15.12 -17.62
CA GLN A 404 -0.75 15.98 -16.94
C GLN A 404 -1.38 16.93 -15.91
N SER A 405 -2.63 17.36 -16.15
CA SER A 405 -3.34 18.25 -15.22
C SER A 405 -3.75 17.49 -13.94
N TRP A 406 -4.22 16.24 -14.05
CA TRP A 406 -4.52 15.42 -12.87
C TRP A 406 -3.28 15.17 -12.01
N VAL A 407 -2.13 14.88 -12.65
CA VAL A 407 -0.86 14.71 -11.94
C VAL A 407 -0.41 16.00 -11.25
N ARG A 408 -0.54 17.15 -11.93
CA ARG A 408 -0.17 18.46 -11.35
C ARG A 408 -1.05 18.83 -10.15
N ILE A 409 -2.37 18.67 -10.29
CA ILE A 409 -3.32 18.95 -9.20
C ILE A 409 -3.01 18.06 -8.01
N GLY A 410 -2.81 16.77 -8.20
CA GLY A 410 -2.49 15.86 -7.10
C GLY A 410 -1.15 16.18 -6.43
N ASN A 411 -0.12 16.60 -7.18
CA ASN A 411 1.14 17.05 -6.58
C ASN A 411 0.96 18.35 -5.79
N LEU A 412 0.18 19.29 -6.30
CA LEU A 412 -0.16 20.51 -5.59
C LEU A 412 -0.86 20.22 -4.26
N LEU A 413 -1.81 19.28 -4.25
CA LEU A 413 -2.53 18.89 -3.03
C LEU A 413 -1.59 18.24 -2.00
N ILE A 414 -0.58 17.44 -2.44
CA ILE A 414 0.46 16.93 -1.53
C ILE A 414 1.22 18.10 -0.87
N PHE A 415 1.67 19.06 -1.64
CA PHE A 415 2.37 20.24 -1.09
C PHE A 415 1.49 21.06 -0.14
N LEU A 416 0.21 21.21 -0.46
CA LEU A 416 -0.75 21.90 0.41
C LEU A 416 -0.98 21.15 1.72
N CYS A 417 -1.05 19.81 1.72
CA CYS A 417 -1.12 19.02 2.94
C CYS A 417 0.07 19.26 3.87
N PHE A 418 1.29 19.24 3.32
CA PHE A 418 2.49 19.60 4.10
C PHE A 418 2.44 21.05 4.59
N GLY A 419 1.98 21.98 3.75
CA GLY A 419 1.81 23.38 4.10
C GLY A 419 0.86 23.57 5.29
N PHE A 420 -0.29 22.91 5.30
CA PHE A 420 -1.26 22.98 6.39
C PHE A 420 -0.68 22.41 7.69
N VAL A 421 0.04 21.29 7.65
CA VAL A 421 0.67 20.70 8.85
C VAL A 421 1.76 21.65 9.40
N ILE A 422 2.62 22.19 8.55
CA ILE A 422 3.70 23.11 8.96
C ILE A 422 3.12 24.39 9.53
N LEU A 423 2.12 25.00 8.85
CA LEU A 423 1.46 26.22 9.29
C LEU A 423 0.76 25.97 10.64
N GLY A 424 0.03 24.87 10.77
CA GLY A 424 -0.63 24.53 12.01
C GLY A 424 0.35 24.36 13.16
N LEU A 425 1.43 23.59 13.00
CA LEU A 425 2.47 23.42 14.03
C LEU A 425 3.16 24.74 14.45
N SER A 426 3.21 25.73 13.54
CA SER A 426 3.88 27.00 13.81
C SER A 426 2.98 27.98 14.56
N VAL A 427 1.66 27.97 14.31
CA VAL A 427 0.74 29.05 14.70
C VAL A 427 -0.36 28.59 15.67
N SER A 428 -0.72 27.28 15.66
CA SER A 428 -1.87 26.75 16.41
C SER A 428 -1.72 26.89 17.95
N ARG A 429 -0.49 26.96 18.45
CA ARG A 429 -0.23 27.19 19.89
C ARG A 429 -0.72 28.55 20.36
N ASP A 430 -0.60 29.57 19.51
CA ASP A 430 -1.00 30.93 19.84
C ASP A 430 -2.46 31.17 19.46
N TYR A 431 -2.94 30.51 18.39
CA TYR A 431 -4.27 30.69 17.83
C TYR A 431 -4.92 29.33 17.53
N SER A 432 -5.67 28.76 18.48
CA SER A 432 -6.33 27.44 18.36
C SER A 432 -7.24 27.33 17.11
N PHE A 433 -7.89 28.41 16.69
CA PHE A 433 -8.73 28.44 15.48
C PHE A 433 -7.93 28.12 14.20
N VAL A 434 -6.65 28.52 14.13
CA VAL A 434 -5.78 28.18 12.98
C VAL A 434 -5.56 26.67 12.87
N GLY A 435 -5.43 25.98 14.02
CA GLY A 435 -5.35 24.53 14.04
C GLY A 435 -6.55 23.85 13.40
N MET A 436 -7.77 24.33 13.67
CA MET A 436 -9.01 23.79 13.06
C MET A 436 -9.05 24.02 11.55
N ILE A 437 -8.65 25.23 11.07
CA ILE A 437 -8.57 25.51 9.64
C ILE A 437 -7.55 24.59 8.95
N CYS A 438 -6.37 24.43 9.55
CA CYS A 438 -5.33 23.56 9.02
C CYS A 438 -5.77 22.08 8.98
N ALA A 439 -6.47 21.60 10.01
CA ALA A 439 -7.04 20.28 10.06
C ALA A 439 -8.08 20.04 8.95
N THR A 440 -9.01 20.99 8.79
CA THR A 440 -10.02 20.92 7.73
C THR A 440 -9.37 20.98 6.34
N GLY A 441 -8.40 21.86 6.14
CA GLY A 441 -7.62 21.96 4.90
C GLY A 441 -6.87 20.66 4.57
N TYR A 442 -6.27 20.03 5.57
CA TYR A 442 -5.62 18.72 5.43
C TYR A 442 -6.58 17.62 4.94
N TRP A 443 -7.79 17.51 5.54
CA TRP A 443 -8.80 16.54 5.12
C TRP A 443 -9.27 16.77 3.68
N ILE A 444 -9.56 18.03 3.32
CA ILE A 444 -9.97 18.38 1.95
C ILE A 444 -8.87 18.01 0.96
N CYS A 445 -7.60 18.31 1.27
CA CYS A 445 -6.48 17.95 0.42
C CYS A 445 -6.30 16.42 0.32
N LEU A 446 -6.42 15.66 1.42
CA LEU A 446 -6.27 14.22 1.44
C LEU A 446 -7.34 13.53 0.60
N ILE A 447 -8.60 13.89 0.78
CA ILE A 447 -9.71 13.37 -0.04
C ILE A 447 -9.51 13.77 -1.52
N GLY A 448 -9.15 15.02 -1.78
CA GLY A 448 -8.85 15.51 -3.13
C GLY A 448 -7.71 14.75 -3.80
N MET A 449 -6.67 14.37 -3.06
CA MET A 449 -5.56 13.54 -3.57
C MET A 449 -6.03 12.14 -3.99
N VAL A 450 -6.87 11.49 -3.19
CA VAL A 450 -7.41 10.16 -3.52
C VAL A 450 -8.30 10.25 -4.76
N LEU A 451 -9.17 11.26 -4.86
CA LEU A 451 -10.03 11.47 -6.02
C LEU A 451 -9.22 11.75 -7.30
N THR A 452 -8.22 12.63 -7.23
CA THR A 452 -7.37 12.94 -8.40
C THR A 452 -6.55 11.74 -8.84
N SER A 453 -6.02 10.94 -7.91
CA SER A 453 -5.28 9.72 -8.23
C SER A 453 -6.18 8.63 -8.83
N HIS A 454 -7.44 8.53 -8.38
CA HIS A 454 -8.43 7.64 -8.98
C HIS A 454 -8.75 8.05 -10.43
N MET A 455 -8.97 9.34 -10.69
CA MET A 455 -9.19 9.85 -12.05
C MET A 455 -7.98 9.63 -12.96
N GLU A 456 -6.75 9.84 -12.44
CA GLU A 456 -5.50 9.53 -13.14
C GLU A 456 -5.44 8.05 -13.55
N MET A 457 -5.72 7.15 -12.61
CA MET A 457 -5.68 5.70 -12.85
C MET A 457 -6.72 5.26 -13.90
N ASN A 458 -7.95 5.75 -13.79
CA ASN A 458 -9.02 5.46 -14.76
C ASN A 458 -8.70 5.99 -16.16
N TYR A 459 -8.10 7.17 -16.25
CA TYR A 459 -7.68 7.75 -17.53
C TYR A 459 -6.60 6.87 -18.18
N VAL A 460 -5.56 6.50 -17.43
CA VAL A 460 -4.47 5.64 -17.94
C VAL A 460 -4.98 4.25 -18.33
N SER A 461 -5.92 3.67 -17.58
CA SER A 461 -6.52 2.37 -17.88
C SER A 461 -7.28 2.39 -19.21
N LYS A 462 -8.10 3.42 -19.46
CA LYS A 462 -8.87 3.58 -20.72
C LYS A 462 -7.96 3.74 -21.93
N TYR A 463 -6.84 4.47 -21.81
CA TYR A 463 -5.90 4.63 -22.92
C TYR A 463 -5.09 3.37 -23.19
N SER A 464 -4.65 2.65 -22.17
CA SER A 464 -3.92 1.39 -22.35
C SER A 464 -4.80 0.29 -22.94
N ALA A 465 -6.11 0.30 -22.70
CA ALA A 465 -7.06 -0.63 -23.33
C ALA A 465 -7.26 -0.36 -24.83
N LYS A 466 -7.11 0.89 -25.27
CA LYS A 466 -7.18 1.25 -26.71
C LYS A 466 -5.90 0.94 -27.49
N GLU A 467 -4.76 0.81 -26.80
CA GLU A 467 -3.47 0.44 -27.41
C GLU A 467 -3.26 -1.08 -27.44
N ALA A 468 -4.16 -1.88 -26.84
CA ALA A 468 -4.14 -3.34 -26.97
C ALA A 468 -4.66 -3.73 -28.34
N PRO A 469 -3.92 -4.53 -29.16
CA PRO A 469 -4.45 -5.07 -30.40
C PRO A 469 -5.61 -6.01 -30.06
N ASP A 470 -6.70 -5.92 -30.86
CA ASP A 470 -7.80 -6.87 -30.82
C ASP A 470 -7.22 -8.30 -30.97
N SER A 471 -7.29 -9.07 -29.87
CA SER A 471 -6.84 -10.47 -29.80
C SER A 471 -8.03 -11.40 -29.87
#